data_99f946398a0fddb1439fe9a65af82a3d
#
_entry.id   99f946398a0fddb1439fe9a65af82a3d
#
_cell.length_a   1.000
_cell.length_b   1.000
_cell.length_c   1.000
_cell.angle_alpha   90.00
_cell.angle_beta   90.00
_cell.angle_gamma   90.00
#
_symmetry.space_group_name_H-M   'P 1'
#
loop_
_entity.id
_entity.type
_entity.pdbx_description
1 polymer ?
#
loop_
_entity_poly.entity_id
_entity_poly.type
_entity_poly.pdbx_seq_one_letter_code
_entity_poly.pdbx_strand_id
1 'polypeptide(L)'
;MAKIIYQKYQNKNMESRAYQKWYARTKSIETLNTRKLANHISEHGSIYTPDVVYGVLEKFRSCLVEQLLNSKKVKIEGLGTFYSSMECTKGGAETEDKFNVNEHIKGIHIRFLPETAQELNLSSREFLKKCEFVDVNTLAGISQEEPEPEP
;
A
#
# COMPACT_ATOMS: atom_id res chain seq x y z
N MET A 1 21.54 1.42 2.35
CA MET A 1 20.22 1.72 2.94
C MET A 1 19.18 1.67 1.83
N ALA A 2 17.96 1.24 2.09
CA ALA A 2 16.90 1.23 1.08
C ALA A 2 16.55 2.67 0.67
N LYS A 3 16.18 2.88 -0.62
CA LYS A 3 15.85 4.21 -1.17
C LYS A 3 14.37 4.31 -1.47
N ILE A 4 13.70 5.29 -0.88
CA ILE A 4 12.32 5.65 -1.20
C ILE A 4 12.34 6.87 -2.12
N ILE A 5 11.88 6.69 -3.35
CA ILE A 5 11.81 7.77 -4.32
C ILE A 5 10.54 8.56 -4.07
N TYR A 6 10.67 9.89 -4.04
CA TYR A 6 9.54 10.78 -3.88
C TYR A 6 9.50 11.86 -4.96
N GLN A 7 8.31 12.39 -5.17
CA GLN A 7 8.05 13.54 -6.03
C GLN A 7 7.37 14.63 -5.21
N LYS A 8 7.84 15.86 -5.32
CA LYS A 8 7.18 17.03 -4.75
C LYS A 8 5.97 17.42 -5.58
N TYR A 9 4.92 17.88 -4.94
CA TYR A 9 3.76 18.47 -5.60
C TYR A 9 3.16 19.59 -4.76
N GLN A 10 2.55 20.55 -5.45
CA GLN A 10 1.84 21.66 -4.80
C GLN A 10 0.35 21.34 -4.70
N ASN A 11 -0.25 21.60 -3.56
CA ASN A 11 -1.69 21.48 -3.38
C ASN A 11 -2.41 22.62 -4.11
N LYS A 12 -3.16 22.26 -5.15
CA LYS A 12 -3.93 23.21 -5.99
C LYS A 12 -5.40 23.31 -5.60
N ASN A 13 -5.85 22.65 -4.53
CA ASN A 13 -7.22 22.75 -4.04
C ASN A 13 -7.44 24.08 -3.31
N MET A 14 -8.15 25.00 -3.95
CA MET A 14 -8.44 26.34 -3.43
C MET A 14 -9.27 26.34 -2.14
N GLU A 15 -10.09 25.31 -1.90
CA GLU A 15 -10.92 25.18 -0.70
C GLU A 15 -10.14 24.64 0.51
N SER A 16 -8.92 24.18 0.28
CA SER A 16 -8.08 23.62 1.34
C SER A 16 -7.30 24.73 2.07
N ARG A 17 -7.22 24.62 3.39
CA ARG A 17 -6.29 25.44 4.20
C ARG A 17 -4.82 25.23 3.83
N ALA A 18 -4.53 24.19 3.09
CA ALA A 18 -3.21 23.82 2.59
C ALA A 18 -2.99 24.26 1.12
N TYR A 19 -3.83 25.16 0.58
CA TYR A 19 -3.66 25.69 -0.76
C TYR A 19 -2.26 26.27 -0.98
N GLN A 20 -1.66 25.97 -2.12
CA GLN A 20 -0.30 26.34 -2.52
C GLN A 20 0.85 25.80 -1.64
N LYS A 21 0.58 24.97 -0.63
CA LYS A 21 1.64 24.33 0.15
C LYS A 21 2.19 23.11 -0.59
N TRP A 22 3.48 22.85 -0.39
CA TRP A 22 4.20 21.74 -1.02
C TRP A 22 4.18 20.51 -0.14
N TYR A 23 4.01 19.36 -0.78
CA TYR A 23 3.98 18.03 -0.17
C TYR A 23 4.84 17.06 -0.97
N ALA A 24 5.17 15.93 -0.38
CA ALA A 24 5.81 14.81 -1.06
C ALA A 24 4.85 13.63 -1.18
N ARG A 25 4.95 12.92 -2.29
CA ARG A 25 4.32 11.61 -2.48
C ARG A 25 5.35 10.62 -2.97
N THR A 26 5.20 9.34 -2.59
CA THR A 26 6.06 8.28 -3.11
C THR A 26 5.90 8.14 -4.61
N LYS A 27 7.00 7.90 -5.31
CA LYS A 27 7.02 7.57 -6.74
C LYS A 27 7.49 6.11 -6.87
N SER A 28 6.56 5.23 -7.23
CA SER A 28 6.90 3.84 -7.52
C SER A 28 7.63 3.76 -8.87
N ILE A 29 8.72 3.00 -8.90
CA ILE A 29 9.49 2.76 -10.13
C ILE A 29 8.78 1.68 -10.96
N GLU A 30 8.31 0.64 -10.27
CA GLU A 30 7.73 -0.54 -10.90
C GLU A 30 6.64 -1.15 -10.01
N THR A 31 5.70 -1.86 -10.61
CA THR A 31 4.78 -2.77 -9.92
C THR A 31 5.19 -4.20 -10.24
N LEU A 32 5.64 -4.92 -9.22
CA LEU A 32 5.93 -6.35 -9.36
C LEU A 32 4.62 -7.14 -9.34
N ASN A 33 4.39 -7.93 -10.38
CA ASN A 33 3.34 -8.94 -10.36
C ASN A 33 3.81 -10.21 -9.64
N THR A 34 2.89 -11.16 -9.40
CA THR A 34 3.19 -12.39 -8.67
C THR A 34 4.34 -13.19 -9.30
N ARG A 35 4.44 -13.22 -10.65
CA ARG A 35 5.50 -13.93 -11.37
C ARG A 35 6.87 -13.29 -11.15
N LYS A 36 6.97 -11.97 -11.27
CA LYS A 36 8.21 -11.23 -11.01
C LYS A 36 8.64 -11.37 -9.55
N LEU A 37 7.68 -11.31 -8.61
CA LEU A 37 7.96 -11.52 -7.19
C LEU A 37 8.48 -12.96 -6.92
N ALA A 38 7.89 -13.98 -7.56
CA ALA A 38 8.34 -15.36 -7.43
C ALA A 38 9.78 -15.55 -7.95
N ASN A 39 10.11 -14.95 -9.09
CA ASN A 39 11.48 -14.96 -9.62
C ASN A 39 12.45 -14.31 -8.62
N HIS A 40 12.12 -13.13 -8.14
CA HIS A 40 12.94 -12.41 -7.16
C HIS A 40 13.20 -13.23 -5.88
N ILE A 41 12.16 -13.87 -5.32
CA ILE A 41 12.30 -14.76 -4.15
C ILE A 41 13.25 -15.91 -4.44
N SER A 42 13.16 -16.51 -5.63
CA SER A 42 14.01 -17.64 -6.01
C SER A 42 15.48 -17.26 -6.19
N GLU A 43 15.77 -16.00 -6.63
CA GLU A 43 17.11 -15.47 -6.80
C GLU A 43 17.82 -15.18 -5.46
N HIS A 44 17.08 -15.04 -4.36
CA HIS A 44 17.63 -14.81 -3.01
C HIS A 44 18.11 -16.07 -2.29
N GLY A 45 18.65 -17.05 -3.00
CA GLY A 45 19.22 -18.27 -2.41
C GLY A 45 18.17 -19.29 -1.98
N SER A 46 16.99 -19.26 -2.59
CA SER A 46 15.93 -20.22 -2.36
C SER A 46 16.26 -21.58 -3.02
N ILE A 47 15.94 -22.68 -2.32
CA ILE A 47 15.95 -24.04 -2.89
C ILE A 47 14.75 -24.29 -3.82
N TYR A 48 13.77 -23.39 -3.83
CA TYR A 48 12.56 -23.51 -4.62
C TYR A 48 12.71 -22.80 -5.97
N THR A 49 12.24 -23.46 -7.03
CA THR A 49 12.20 -22.84 -8.36
C THR A 49 11.13 -21.73 -8.43
N PRO A 50 11.25 -20.77 -9.37
CA PRO A 50 10.25 -19.72 -9.56
C PRO A 50 8.82 -20.24 -9.73
N ASP A 51 8.64 -21.37 -10.42
CA ASP A 51 7.31 -21.94 -10.64
C ASP A 51 6.70 -22.51 -9.36
N VAL A 52 7.50 -23.13 -8.50
CA VAL A 52 7.05 -23.61 -7.19
C VAL A 52 6.63 -22.42 -6.31
N VAL A 53 7.46 -21.38 -6.24
CA VAL A 53 7.16 -20.17 -5.47
C VAL A 53 5.90 -19.50 -6.01
N TYR A 54 5.77 -19.38 -7.33
CA TYR A 54 4.57 -18.81 -7.96
C TYR A 54 3.30 -19.61 -7.58
N GLY A 55 3.34 -20.93 -7.67
CA GLY A 55 2.21 -21.78 -7.29
C GLY A 55 1.81 -21.63 -5.83
N VAL A 56 2.79 -21.52 -4.91
CA VAL A 56 2.55 -21.27 -3.49
C VAL A 56 1.90 -19.89 -3.26
N LEU A 57 2.39 -18.84 -3.93
CA LEU A 57 1.83 -17.48 -3.81
C LEU A 57 0.39 -17.41 -4.34
N GLU A 58 0.08 -18.10 -5.46
CA GLU A 58 -1.29 -18.17 -5.99
C GLU A 58 -2.24 -18.92 -5.03
N LYS A 59 -1.77 -20.01 -4.44
CA LYS A 59 -2.55 -20.75 -3.44
C LYS A 59 -2.74 -19.93 -2.17
N PHE A 60 -1.68 -19.26 -1.69
CA PHE A 60 -1.75 -18.34 -0.56
C PHE A 60 -2.81 -17.26 -0.78
N ARG A 61 -2.80 -16.58 -1.95
CA ARG A 61 -3.77 -15.56 -2.31
C ARG A 61 -5.21 -16.08 -2.20
N SER A 62 -5.49 -17.23 -2.80
CA SER A 62 -6.85 -17.79 -2.78
C SER A 62 -7.31 -18.17 -1.38
N CYS A 63 -6.44 -18.83 -0.60
CA CYS A 63 -6.76 -19.20 0.78
C CYS A 63 -6.90 -17.98 1.70
N LEU A 64 -6.08 -16.94 1.50
CA LEU A 64 -6.21 -15.69 2.26
C LEU A 64 -7.59 -15.07 2.05
N VAL A 65 -8.02 -14.91 0.80
CA VAL A 65 -9.33 -14.34 0.48
C VAL A 65 -10.46 -15.19 1.05
N GLU A 66 -10.38 -16.50 0.94
CA GLU A 66 -11.36 -17.43 1.52
C GLU A 66 -11.50 -17.23 3.04
N GLN A 67 -10.39 -17.16 3.78
CA GLN A 67 -10.44 -16.98 5.23
C GLN A 67 -11.01 -15.60 5.62
N LEU A 68 -10.69 -14.56 4.87
CA LEU A 68 -11.23 -13.21 5.11
C LEU A 68 -12.74 -13.14 4.86
N LEU A 69 -13.24 -13.83 3.82
CA LEU A 69 -14.68 -13.94 3.54
C LEU A 69 -15.41 -14.80 4.58
N ASN A 70 -14.72 -15.72 5.24
CA ASN A 70 -15.22 -16.47 6.40
C ASN A 70 -15.10 -15.70 7.73
N SER A 71 -14.99 -14.37 7.67
CA SER A 71 -14.93 -13.48 8.84
C SER A 71 -13.73 -13.71 9.75
N LYS A 72 -12.65 -14.31 9.23
CA LYS A 72 -11.40 -14.51 9.98
C LYS A 72 -10.40 -13.40 9.66
N LYS A 73 -9.55 -13.10 10.63
CA LYS A 73 -8.33 -12.32 10.41
C LYS A 73 -7.18 -13.28 10.13
N VAL A 74 -6.28 -12.91 9.24
CA VAL A 74 -5.09 -13.70 8.91
C VAL A 74 -3.85 -12.91 9.27
N LYS A 75 -3.15 -13.35 10.31
CA LYS A 75 -1.87 -12.76 10.71
C LYS A 75 -0.73 -13.51 10.03
N ILE A 76 0.20 -12.75 9.44
CA ILE A 76 1.48 -13.23 8.94
C ILE A 76 2.54 -12.64 9.87
N GLU A 77 3.19 -13.52 10.62
CA GLU A 77 4.21 -13.12 11.59
C GLU A 77 5.33 -12.33 10.88
N GLY A 78 5.68 -11.18 11.45
CA GLY A 78 6.68 -10.29 10.90
C GLY A 78 6.23 -9.40 9.72
N LEU A 79 5.00 -9.61 9.21
CA LEU A 79 4.43 -8.76 8.17
C LEU A 79 3.26 -7.93 8.72
N GLY A 80 2.24 -8.57 9.26
CA GLY A 80 1.06 -7.91 9.77
C GLY A 80 -0.20 -8.75 9.64
N THR A 81 -1.35 -8.11 9.80
CA THR A 81 -2.65 -8.76 9.86
C THR A 81 -3.56 -8.25 8.76
N PHE A 82 -4.07 -9.16 7.95
CA PHE A 82 -5.16 -8.90 7.01
C PHE A 82 -6.51 -9.11 7.70
N TYR A 83 -7.46 -8.23 7.44
CA TYR A 83 -8.82 -8.32 7.96
C TYR A 83 -9.82 -7.67 7.01
N SER A 84 -11.09 -8.06 7.12
CA SER A 84 -12.18 -7.42 6.38
C SER A 84 -12.80 -6.28 7.19
N SER A 85 -13.27 -5.25 6.51
CA SER A 85 -14.10 -4.19 7.06
C SER A 85 -15.28 -3.92 6.16
N MET A 86 -16.42 -3.55 6.73
CA MET A 86 -17.61 -3.19 5.98
C MET A 86 -17.64 -1.70 5.70
N GLU A 87 -18.12 -1.33 4.52
CA GLU A 87 -18.51 0.02 4.18
C GLU A 87 -20.03 0.12 4.20
N CYS A 88 -20.55 1.03 5.00
CA CYS A 88 -21.97 1.29 5.10
C CYS A 88 -22.37 2.55 4.30
N THR A 89 -23.68 2.68 4.00
CA THR A 89 -24.24 3.89 3.41
C THR A 89 -24.10 5.07 4.36
N LYS A 90 -23.86 6.26 3.80
CA LYS A 90 -23.88 7.50 4.59
C LYS A 90 -25.26 7.71 5.18
N GLY A 91 -25.34 7.86 6.49
CA GLY A 91 -26.60 8.01 7.21
C GLY A 91 -27.09 6.75 7.92
N GLY A 92 -26.66 5.57 7.52
CA GLY A 92 -27.06 4.31 8.16
C GLY A 92 -28.56 4.07 8.20
N ALA A 93 -29.01 3.22 9.13
CA ALA A 93 -30.43 3.03 9.45
C ALA A 93 -30.81 3.88 10.66
N GLU A 94 -32.06 4.38 10.72
CA GLU A 94 -32.54 5.18 11.85
C GLU A 94 -32.64 4.38 13.16
N THR A 95 -32.94 3.09 13.05
CA THR A 95 -33.08 2.15 14.19
C THR A 95 -32.55 0.79 13.80
N GLU A 96 -32.22 -0.06 14.78
CA GLU A 96 -31.65 -1.39 14.55
C GLU A 96 -32.59 -2.29 13.74
N ASP A 97 -33.88 -2.24 14.01
CA ASP A 97 -34.90 -3.03 13.33
C ASP A 97 -35.13 -2.60 11.85
N LYS A 98 -34.78 -1.35 11.50
CA LYS A 98 -34.78 -0.86 10.11
C LYS A 98 -33.50 -1.16 9.34
N PHE A 99 -32.48 -1.75 9.99
CA PHE A 99 -31.24 -2.07 9.30
C PHE A 99 -31.46 -3.20 8.30
N ASN A 100 -31.20 -2.92 7.02
CA ASN A 100 -31.27 -3.87 5.93
C ASN A 100 -29.89 -4.02 5.28
N VAL A 101 -29.37 -5.24 5.26
CA VAL A 101 -28.03 -5.55 4.70
C VAL A 101 -27.89 -5.07 3.25
N ASN A 102 -28.92 -5.28 2.42
CA ASN A 102 -28.89 -4.93 0.99
C ASN A 102 -28.92 -3.42 0.73
N GLU A 103 -29.42 -2.63 1.67
CA GLU A 103 -29.54 -1.18 1.54
C GLU A 103 -28.41 -0.44 2.25
N HIS A 104 -27.95 -0.98 3.37
CA HIS A 104 -27.04 -0.27 4.26
C HIS A 104 -25.58 -0.73 4.16
N ILE A 105 -25.30 -1.92 3.62
CA ILE A 105 -23.92 -2.36 3.35
C ILE A 105 -23.61 -2.09 1.87
N LYS A 106 -22.61 -1.23 1.64
CA LYS A 106 -22.12 -0.89 0.30
C LYS A 106 -21.06 -1.86 -0.21
N GLY A 107 -20.24 -2.37 0.67
CA GLY A 107 -19.15 -3.25 0.27
C GLY A 107 -18.31 -3.76 1.43
N ILE A 108 -17.40 -4.66 1.08
CA ILE A 108 -16.42 -5.23 1.99
C ILE A 108 -15.03 -4.91 1.46
N HIS A 109 -14.18 -4.34 2.31
CA HIS A 109 -12.80 -4.00 1.98
C HIS A 109 -11.82 -4.92 2.71
N ILE A 110 -10.79 -5.33 2.01
CA ILE A 110 -9.62 -5.98 2.63
C ILE A 110 -8.70 -4.89 3.15
N ARG A 111 -8.36 -4.96 4.43
CA ARG A 111 -7.48 -4.04 5.13
C ARG A 111 -6.23 -4.77 5.59
N PHE A 112 -5.16 -4.03 5.73
CA PHE A 112 -3.89 -4.52 6.25
C PHE A 112 -3.42 -3.64 7.41
N LEU A 113 -3.04 -4.28 8.52
CA LEU A 113 -2.44 -3.65 9.68
C LEU A 113 -1.00 -4.15 9.80
N PRO A 114 0.01 -3.31 9.62
CA PRO A 114 1.41 -3.70 9.75
C PRO A 114 1.75 -4.26 11.12
N GLU A 115 2.73 -5.16 11.19
CA GLU A 115 3.26 -5.67 12.45
C GLU A 115 3.94 -4.54 13.26
N THR A 116 3.66 -4.49 14.56
CA THR A 116 4.20 -3.47 15.47
C THR A 116 5.03 -4.07 16.61
N ALA A 117 5.21 -5.38 16.64
CA ALA A 117 6.11 -6.02 17.61
C ALA A 117 7.53 -5.47 17.50
N GLN A 118 8.23 -5.35 18.65
CA GLN A 118 9.45 -4.56 18.77
C GLN A 118 10.56 -4.95 17.79
N GLU A 119 10.71 -6.26 17.52
CA GLU A 119 11.75 -6.78 16.63
C GLU A 119 11.37 -6.72 15.14
N LEU A 120 10.07 -6.79 14.84
CA LEU A 120 9.51 -6.91 13.50
C LEU A 120 8.64 -5.70 13.13
N ASN A 121 8.88 -4.57 13.76
CA ASN A 121 8.04 -3.38 13.63
C ASN A 121 8.11 -2.80 12.21
N LEU A 122 6.98 -2.83 11.50
CA LEU A 122 6.78 -2.25 10.17
C LEU A 122 6.00 -0.93 10.21
N SER A 123 5.99 -0.26 11.36
CA SER A 123 5.34 1.05 11.47
C SER A 123 6.05 2.10 10.61
N SER A 124 5.33 3.14 10.24
CA SER A 124 5.86 4.24 9.44
C SER A 124 7.09 4.90 10.07
N ARG A 125 7.15 4.95 11.41
CA ARG A 125 8.31 5.51 12.14
C ARG A 125 9.56 4.65 12.01
N GLU A 126 9.42 3.33 12.02
CA GLU A 126 10.55 2.42 11.83
C GLU A 126 11.02 2.40 10.38
N PHE A 127 10.13 2.53 9.41
CA PHE A 127 10.50 2.67 8.01
C PHE A 127 11.32 3.92 7.74
N LEU A 128 11.00 5.04 8.40
CA LEU A 128 11.82 6.25 8.29
C LEU A 128 13.28 6.04 8.70
N LYS A 129 13.54 5.16 9.66
CA LYS A 129 14.92 4.85 10.10
C LYS A 129 15.67 3.90 9.16
N LYS A 130 14.94 3.13 8.35
CA LYS A 130 15.50 2.06 7.48
C LYS A 130 15.72 2.49 6.04
N CYS A 131 15.29 3.69 5.65
CA CYS A 131 15.40 4.18 4.27
C CYS A 131 15.92 5.61 4.22
N GLU A 132 16.45 5.98 3.06
CA GLU A 132 16.75 7.35 2.68
C GLU A 132 15.75 7.83 1.61
N PHE A 133 15.50 9.13 1.58
CA PHE A 133 14.59 9.73 0.61
C PHE A 133 15.37 10.36 -0.54
N VAL A 134 15.00 9.99 -1.78
CA VAL A 134 15.65 10.49 -2.99
C VAL A 134 14.60 11.18 -3.85
N ASP A 135 14.86 12.43 -4.24
CA ASP A 135 13.97 13.18 -5.15
C ASP A 135 14.06 12.55 -6.55
N VAL A 136 12.90 12.30 -7.17
CA VAL A 136 12.82 11.73 -8.53
C VAL A 136 13.61 12.54 -9.56
N ASN A 137 13.65 13.86 -9.41
CA ASN A 137 14.38 14.75 -10.31
C ASN A 137 15.91 14.56 -10.23
N THR A 138 16.42 14.18 -9.05
CA THR A 138 17.84 13.89 -8.87
C THR A 138 18.26 12.61 -9.59
N LEU A 139 17.37 11.62 -9.67
CA LEU A 139 17.64 10.35 -10.36
C LEU A 139 17.61 10.48 -11.90
N ALA A 140 16.77 11.37 -12.40
CA ALA A 140 16.56 11.52 -13.84
C ALA A 140 17.67 12.32 -14.55
N GLY A 141 18.59 12.97 -13.81
CA GLY A 141 19.60 13.86 -14.41
C GLY A 141 19.00 15.03 -15.19
N ILE A 142 17.72 15.31 -14.99
CA ILE A 142 17.00 16.38 -15.67
C ILE A 142 17.32 17.67 -14.91
N SER A 143 18.28 18.42 -15.43
CA SER A 143 18.41 19.84 -15.15
C SER A 143 17.06 20.47 -15.51
N GLN A 144 16.40 21.10 -14.54
CA GLN A 144 15.32 22.03 -14.84
C GLN A 144 15.99 23.22 -15.56
N GLU A 145 15.88 23.26 -16.88
CA GLU A 145 15.97 24.53 -17.59
C GLU A 145 14.81 25.38 -17.06
N GLU A 146 15.14 26.42 -16.32
CA GLU A 146 14.19 27.50 -16.02
C GLU A 146 13.69 28.02 -17.37
N PRO A 147 12.37 28.17 -17.57
CA PRO A 147 11.89 28.84 -18.78
C PRO A 147 12.44 30.28 -18.76
N GLU A 148 13.25 30.61 -19.76
CA GLU A 148 13.66 32.00 -20.02
C GLU A 148 12.40 32.86 -20.12
N PRO A 149 12.39 34.05 -19.52
CA PRO A 149 11.29 34.98 -19.74
C PRO A 149 11.27 35.41 -21.19
N GLU A 150 10.17 35.13 -21.87
CA GLU A 150 9.93 35.61 -23.23
C GLU A 150 9.95 37.18 -23.25
N PRO A 151 10.45 37.78 -24.31
CA PRO A 151 10.67 39.21 -24.43
C PRO A 151 9.38 40.05 -24.55
#